data_bda3c6f53c6e28f12fe2b0ee5d44811e
#
_entry.id   bda3c6f53c6e28f12fe2b0ee5d44811e
#
_cell.length_a   1.000
_cell.length_b   1.000
_cell.length_c   1.000
_cell.angle_alpha   90.00
_cell.angle_beta   90.00
_cell.angle_gamma   90.00
#
_symmetry.space_group_name_H-M   'P 1'
#
loop_
_entity.id
_entity.type
_entity.pdbx_description
1 polymer ?
#
loop_
_entity_poly.entity_id
_entity_poly.type
_entity_poly.pdbx_seq_one_letter_code
_entity_poly.pdbx_strand_id
1 'polypeptide(L)'
;MLKGLFPAIVNGVTEIKNGSKLYHMKQTLTIRSGGHMATRIEFHKHGGPEVLQAVEFTPADPAENEIQVENKAIGINFIDTYIRSGLYPPPSLPSGLGTEAAGIVSKVGSGVKHIKAGDRVVYAQSALGAYSSVHNINADKAAILPAAISFEQAAASFLKGLTVYYLLRKTYEIKPDEQFLFHAAAGGVGLIACQWAKALGAKLIGTVGTAQKAQSALKAGAWQVINYREENLVERLKEITGGKKVRVVYDSVGRDTWERSLDCLQRRGLMVSFGNSSGAVTLPV
;
A
#
# COMPACT_ATOMS: atom_id res chain seq x y z
N MET A 1 -9.36 -11.48 7.62
CA MET A 1 -9.71 -11.42 9.05
C MET A 1 -10.21 -10.04 9.52
N LEU A 2 -10.32 -9.04 8.67
CA LEU A 2 -10.77 -7.68 9.04
C LEU A 2 -12.21 -7.34 8.59
N LYS A 3 -12.90 -8.27 7.92
CA LYS A 3 -14.28 -8.08 7.42
C LYS A 3 -15.35 -7.79 8.48
N GLY A 4 -15.07 -8.00 9.75
CA GLY A 4 -16.03 -7.83 10.84
C GLY A 4 -15.78 -6.63 11.76
N LEU A 5 -14.67 -5.92 11.61
CA LEU A 5 -14.28 -4.83 12.54
C LEU A 5 -14.74 -3.45 12.10
N PHE A 6 -14.96 -3.25 10.80
CA PHE A 6 -15.50 -1.98 10.27
C PHE A 6 -16.40 -2.27 9.06
N PRO A 7 -17.67 -1.84 9.03
CA PRO A 7 -18.52 -1.98 7.84
C PRO A 7 -17.93 -1.32 6.58
N ALA A 8 -17.00 -0.38 6.73
CA ALA A 8 -16.36 0.36 5.65
C ALA A 8 -15.09 -0.30 5.07
N ILE A 9 -14.61 -1.41 5.65
CA ILE A 9 -13.35 -2.05 5.20
C ILE A 9 -13.56 -3.03 4.05
N VAL A 10 -14.81 -3.31 3.65
CA VAL A 10 -15.06 -4.47 2.81
C VAL A 10 -15.99 -4.24 1.65
N ASN A 11 -15.42 -3.79 0.57
CA ASN A 11 -15.88 -4.16 -0.77
C ASN A 11 -14.69 -4.10 -1.73
N GLY A 12 -13.81 -5.08 -1.66
CA GLY A 12 -12.65 -5.12 -2.58
C GLY A 12 -11.64 -6.24 -2.33
N VAL A 13 -11.92 -7.19 -1.43
CA VAL A 13 -11.05 -8.36 -1.26
C VAL A 13 -11.76 -9.57 -1.83
N THR A 14 -11.30 -10.01 -2.99
CA THR A 14 -11.58 -11.35 -3.54
C THR A 14 -11.25 -12.41 -2.50
N GLU A 15 -12.15 -13.35 -2.25
CA GLU A 15 -12.00 -14.46 -1.31
C GLU A 15 -10.66 -15.19 -1.50
N ILE A 16 -9.83 -15.16 -0.46
CA ILE A 16 -8.75 -16.14 -0.32
C ILE A 16 -9.31 -17.28 0.52
N LYS A 17 -9.75 -18.35 -0.15
CA LYS A 17 -10.03 -19.63 0.50
C LYS A 17 -8.73 -20.29 0.89
N ASN A 18 -8.38 -20.24 2.16
CA ASN A 18 -7.54 -21.25 2.80
C ASN A 18 -8.19 -21.64 4.11
N GLY A 19 -8.49 -22.93 4.22
CA GLY A 19 -9.23 -23.53 5.32
C GLY A 19 -8.52 -23.39 6.65
N SER A 20 -9.15 -22.72 7.59
CA SER A 20 -9.18 -23.02 9.02
C SER A 20 -10.08 -22.01 9.75
N LYS A 21 -11.06 -22.55 10.45
CA LYS A 21 -11.96 -22.02 11.49
C LYS A 21 -12.30 -20.52 11.45
N LEU A 22 -13.50 -20.22 10.95
CA LEU A 22 -14.22 -18.96 11.18
C LEU A 22 -14.51 -18.78 12.67
N TYR A 23 -13.92 -17.78 13.31
CA TYR A 23 -14.45 -17.23 14.55
C TYR A 23 -15.48 -16.15 14.20
N HIS A 24 -16.76 -16.46 14.43
CA HIS A 24 -17.84 -15.48 14.38
C HIS A 24 -17.83 -14.68 15.69
N MET A 25 -17.31 -13.47 15.66
CA MET A 25 -17.67 -12.45 16.65
C MET A 25 -18.77 -11.56 16.05
N LYS A 26 -20.04 -11.90 16.36
CA LYS A 26 -21.15 -10.95 16.21
C LYS A 26 -21.10 -10.00 17.41
N GLN A 27 -20.55 -8.80 17.24
CA GLN A 27 -20.86 -7.67 18.10
C GLN A 27 -21.68 -6.67 17.30
N THR A 28 -22.95 -6.58 17.62
CA THR A 28 -23.85 -5.53 17.13
C THR A 28 -23.52 -4.25 17.91
N LEU A 29 -22.84 -3.29 17.25
CA LEU A 29 -22.61 -1.98 17.84
C LEU A 29 -23.95 -1.22 17.81
N THR A 30 -24.56 -1.04 18.97
CA THR A 30 -25.72 -0.13 19.14
C THR A 30 -25.18 1.28 19.27
N ILE A 31 -25.40 2.13 18.28
CA ILE A 31 -25.06 3.56 18.33
C ILE A 31 -25.98 4.23 19.35
N ARG A 32 -25.43 4.59 20.51
CA ARG A 32 -26.11 5.48 21.47
C ARG A 32 -25.75 6.92 21.13
N SER A 33 -26.76 7.74 20.94
CA SER A 33 -26.65 9.18 20.78
C SER A 33 -26.23 9.85 22.10
N GLY A 34 -24.95 10.25 22.16
CA GLY A 34 -24.38 10.95 23.31
C GLY A 34 -22.86 10.85 23.28
N GLY A 35 -22.16 11.79 22.61
CA GLY A 35 -20.70 11.81 22.44
C GLY A 35 -20.24 10.68 21.50
N HIS A 36 -19.90 11.01 20.24
CA HIS A 36 -19.55 9.99 19.25
C HIS A 36 -18.27 9.24 19.67
N MET A 37 -18.44 8.06 20.26
CA MET A 37 -17.34 7.13 20.46
C MET A 37 -16.88 6.65 19.09
N ALA A 38 -15.62 6.87 18.80
CA ALA A 38 -14.94 6.36 17.61
C ALA A 38 -14.22 5.05 17.95
N THR A 39 -13.95 4.24 16.95
CA THR A 39 -13.18 3.00 17.11
C THR A 39 -11.89 3.12 16.33
N ARG A 40 -10.77 2.64 16.91
CA ARG A 40 -9.49 2.52 16.24
C ARG A 40 -8.87 1.15 16.50
N ILE A 41 -7.94 0.77 15.62
CA ILE A 41 -7.06 -0.38 15.84
C ILE A 41 -5.75 0.13 16.41
N GLU A 42 -5.33 -0.48 17.52
CA GLU A 42 -4.01 -0.23 18.11
C GLU A 42 -3.32 -1.52 18.52
N PHE A 43 -2.04 -1.43 18.83
CA PHE A 43 -1.24 -2.54 19.34
C PHE A 43 -0.28 -2.05 20.42
N HIS A 44 -0.06 -2.89 21.44
CA HIS A 44 0.73 -2.59 22.64
C HIS A 44 2.12 -3.26 22.63
N LYS A 45 2.33 -4.20 21.70
CA LYS A 45 3.59 -4.90 21.46
C LYS A 45 3.70 -5.32 20.01
N HIS A 46 4.91 -5.49 19.50
CA HIS A 46 5.13 -6.03 18.17
C HIS A 46 4.73 -7.50 18.08
N GLY A 47 4.30 -7.94 16.89
CA GLY A 47 3.90 -9.33 16.67
C GLY A 47 3.15 -9.55 15.37
N GLY A 48 2.46 -10.69 15.29
CA GLY A 48 1.57 -11.05 14.19
C GLY A 48 0.22 -10.31 14.26
N PRO A 49 -0.75 -10.69 13.43
CA PRO A 49 -2.08 -10.04 13.43
C PRO A 49 -2.83 -10.12 14.77
N GLU A 50 -2.47 -11.04 15.63
CA GLU A 50 -3.07 -11.29 16.95
C GLU A 50 -2.84 -10.15 17.95
N VAL A 51 -1.85 -9.29 17.72
CA VAL A 51 -1.58 -8.15 18.62
C VAL A 51 -2.49 -6.96 18.38
N LEU A 52 -3.28 -6.97 17.29
CA LEU A 52 -4.18 -5.89 16.93
C LEU A 52 -5.45 -5.92 17.76
N GLN A 53 -5.78 -4.81 18.39
CA GLN A 53 -6.94 -4.65 19.25
C GLN A 53 -7.81 -3.50 18.74
N ALA A 54 -9.14 -3.71 18.75
CA ALA A 54 -10.10 -2.66 18.51
C ALA A 54 -10.43 -1.98 19.84
N VAL A 55 -10.24 -0.68 19.91
CA VAL A 55 -10.52 0.13 21.10
C VAL A 55 -11.45 1.29 20.77
N GLU A 56 -12.33 1.62 21.69
CA GLU A 56 -13.18 2.82 21.63
C GLU A 56 -12.40 4.01 22.19
N PHE A 57 -12.59 5.19 21.60
CA PHE A 57 -11.97 6.42 22.05
C PHE A 57 -12.82 7.64 21.70
N THR A 58 -12.59 8.74 22.40
CA THR A 58 -13.16 10.04 22.06
C THR A 58 -12.14 10.80 21.20
N PRO A 59 -12.46 11.13 19.93
CA PRO A 59 -11.56 11.89 19.09
C PRO A 59 -11.29 13.28 19.68
N ALA A 60 -10.03 13.67 19.77
CA ALA A 60 -9.66 15.05 20.09
C ALA A 60 -10.04 15.99 18.94
N ASP A 61 -10.21 17.27 19.23
CA ASP A 61 -10.33 18.28 18.18
C ASP A 61 -9.02 18.36 17.37
N PRO A 62 -9.09 18.67 16.06
CA PRO A 62 -7.90 18.80 15.24
C PRO A 62 -7.05 19.99 15.70
N ALA A 63 -5.72 19.85 15.67
CA ALA A 63 -4.79 20.93 15.92
C ALA A 63 -4.86 22.00 14.80
N GLU A 64 -4.15 23.12 14.97
CA GLU A 64 -4.23 24.29 14.08
C GLU A 64 -4.13 23.94 12.59
N ASN A 65 -3.21 23.07 12.20
CA ASN A 65 -2.95 22.69 10.80
C ASN A 65 -3.50 21.30 10.45
N GLU A 66 -4.41 20.76 11.25
CA GLU A 66 -5.01 19.45 11.05
C GLU A 66 -6.44 19.54 10.55
N ILE A 67 -6.87 18.47 9.93
CA ILE A 67 -8.27 18.16 9.66
C ILE A 67 -8.65 16.87 10.37
N GLN A 68 -9.89 16.77 10.81
CA GLN A 68 -10.48 15.53 11.30
C GLN A 68 -11.28 14.89 10.16
N VAL A 69 -10.97 13.63 9.86
CA VAL A 69 -11.60 12.89 8.77
C VAL A 69 -12.39 11.72 9.32
N GLU A 70 -13.69 11.65 9.00
CA GLU A 70 -14.48 10.44 9.14
C GLU A 70 -14.13 9.48 7.99
N ASN A 71 -13.36 8.44 8.27
CA ASN A 71 -12.92 7.49 7.28
C ASN A 71 -14.10 6.67 6.74
N LYS A 72 -14.27 6.65 5.44
CA LYS A 72 -15.27 5.84 4.72
C LYS A 72 -14.62 4.59 4.10
N ALA A 73 -13.34 4.66 3.76
CA ALA A 73 -12.52 3.53 3.32
C ALA A 73 -11.09 3.70 3.82
N ILE A 74 -10.45 2.61 4.21
CA ILE A 74 -9.10 2.58 4.76
C ILE A 74 -8.21 1.78 3.82
N GLY A 75 -7.07 2.34 3.42
CA GLY A 75 -6.05 1.68 2.63
C GLY A 75 -5.22 0.73 3.48
N ILE A 76 -5.02 -0.50 2.99
CA ILE A 76 -4.14 -1.49 3.61
C ILE A 76 -2.87 -1.56 2.77
N ASN A 77 -1.71 -1.38 3.44
CA ASN A 77 -0.42 -1.37 2.79
C ASN A 77 0.55 -2.34 3.46
N PHE A 78 1.53 -2.83 2.72
CA PHE A 78 2.47 -3.82 3.26
C PHE A 78 3.34 -3.23 4.38
N ILE A 79 3.60 -1.92 4.36
CA ILE A 79 4.31 -1.21 5.42
C ILE A 79 3.62 -1.35 6.80
N ASP A 80 2.31 -1.50 6.83
CA ASP A 80 1.56 -1.70 8.08
C ASP A 80 2.01 -2.98 8.79
N THR A 81 2.39 -4.00 8.01
CA THR A 81 2.96 -5.24 8.57
C THR A 81 4.36 -5.03 9.14
N TYR A 82 5.17 -4.16 8.54
CA TYR A 82 6.50 -3.83 9.04
C TYR A 82 6.44 -3.07 10.37
N ILE A 83 5.49 -2.13 10.46
CA ILE A 83 5.28 -1.35 11.68
C ILE A 83 4.78 -2.25 12.81
N ARG A 84 3.78 -3.07 12.54
CA ARG A 84 3.23 -4.00 13.52
C ARG A 84 4.27 -5.02 14.01
N SER A 85 5.08 -5.58 13.11
CA SER A 85 6.09 -6.59 13.44
C SER A 85 7.36 -6.02 14.10
N GLY A 86 7.55 -4.69 14.08
CA GLY A 86 8.71 -4.03 14.62
C GLY A 86 9.90 -3.90 13.66
N LEU A 87 9.74 -4.27 12.39
CA LEU A 87 10.77 -4.00 11.37
C LEU A 87 10.97 -2.49 11.17
N TYR A 88 9.87 -1.73 11.22
CA TYR A 88 9.86 -0.26 11.25
C TYR A 88 9.09 0.19 12.49
N PRO A 89 9.75 0.25 13.67
CA PRO A 89 9.04 0.50 14.91
C PRO A 89 8.41 1.89 14.92
N PRO A 90 7.19 2.03 15.46
CA PRO A 90 6.58 3.33 15.69
C PRO A 90 7.36 4.09 16.79
N PRO A 91 7.20 5.42 16.90
CA PRO A 91 7.87 6.23 17.92
C PRO A 91 7.58 5.77 19.37
N SER A 92 6.40 5.23 19.62
CA SER A 92 5.98 4.74 20.93
C SER A 92 4.93 3.64 20.83
N LEU A 93 4.76 2.87 21.89
CA LEU A 93 3.65 1.95 22.11
C LEU A 93 2.85 2.40 23.35
N PRO A 94 1.51 2.23 23.41
CA PRO A 94 0.67 1.70 22.33
C PRO A 94 0.64 2.62 21.10
N SER A 95 0.49 2.02 19.91
CA SER A 95 0.44 2.74 18.64
C SER A 95 -0.81 2.38 17.84
N GLY A 96 -1.37 3.35 17.15
CA GLY A 96 -2.28 3.10 16.03
C GLY A 96 -1.59 2.49 14.84
N LEU A 97 -2.35 2.08 13.82
CA LEU A 97 -1.83 1.48 12.59
C LEU A 97 -2.48 2.13 11.36
N GLY A 98 -1.77 2.06 10.23
CA GLY A 98 -2.24 2.61 8.96
C GLY A 98 -1.92 4.10 8.77
N THR A 99 -1.72 4.48 7.52
CA THR A 99 -1.34 5.84 7.12
C THR A 99 -2.13 6.34 5.91
N GLU A 100 -3.13 5.57 5.43
CA GLU A 100 -3.91 5.87 4.23
C GLU A 100 -5.40 5.62 4.46
N ALA A 101 -6.23 6.60 4.12
CA ALA A 101 -7.68 6.41 4.03
C ALA A 101 -8.31 7.48 3.13
N ALA A 102 -9.60 7.30 2.84
CA ALA A 102 -10.44 8.28 2.20
C ALA A 102 -11.74 8.46 2.99
N GLY A 103 -12.22 9.69 3.09
CA GLY A 103 -13.39 9.99 3.91
C GLY A 103 -13.92 11.40 3.73
N ILE A 104 -14.67 11.85 4.70
CA ILE A 104 -15.30 13.17 4.74
C ILE A 104 -14.70 13.95 5.90
N VAL A 105 -14.31 15.19 5.65
CA VAL A 105 -13.80 16.09 6.67
C VAL A 105 -14.94 16.49 7.59
N SER A 106 -14.81 16.20 8.88
CA SER A 106 -15.81 16.59 9.91
C SER A 106 -15.47 17.91 10.59
N LYS A 107 -14.17 18.15 10.85
CA LYS A 107 -13.67 19.37 11.49
C LYS A 107 -12.37 19.83 10.85
N VAL A 108 -12.05 21.12 10.96
CA VAL A 108 -10.82 21.73 10.48
C VAL A 108 -10.18 22.60 11.56
N GLY A 109 -8.88 22.56 11.67
CA GLY A 109 -8.09 23.44 12.52
C GLY A 109 -8.07 24.87 11.99
N SER A 110 -7.82 25.85 12.85
CA SER A 110 -7.93 27.28 12.54
C SER A 110 -6.96 27.77 11.44
N GLY A 111 -5.84 27.09 11.27
CA GLY A 111 -4.83 27.38 10.24
C GLY A 111 -5.15 26.85 8.84
N VAL A 112 -6.06 25.88 8.72
CA VAL A 112 -6.39 25.25 7.43
C VAL A 112 -7.28 26.16 6.58
N LYS A 113 -6.86 26.47 5.35
CA LYS A 113 -7.58 27.37 4.44
C LYS A 113 -8.05 26.72 3.13
N HIS A 114 -7.48 25.60 2.76
CA HIS A 114 -7.70 24.97 1.45
C HIS A 114 -8.64 23.75 1.49
N ILE A 115 -9.03 23.30 2.69
CA ILE A 115 -9.98 22.21 2.95
C ILE A 115 -11.00 22.71 3.95
N LYS A 116 -12.26 22.26 3.83
CA LYS A 116 -13.36 22.61 4.72
C LYS A 116 -14.15 21.38 5.16
N ALA A 117 -14.92 21.53 6.24
CA ALA A 117 -15.87 20.51 6.67
C ALA A 117 -16.86 20.16 5.54
N GLY A 118 -17.15 18.89 5.37
CA GLY A 118 -17.96 18.34 4.29
C GLY A 118 -17.16 17.94 3.04
N ASP A 119 -15.93 18.37 2.89
CA ASP A 119 -15.11 17.99 1.75
C ASP A 119 -14.81 16.48 1.76
N ARG A 120 -14.86 15.87 0.58
CA ARG A 120 -14.38 14.51 0.35
C ARG A 120 -12.87 14.57 0.16
N VAL A 121 -12.14 13.75 0.90
CA VAL A 121 -10.68 13.73 0.85
C VAL A 121 -10.13 12.31 0.77
N VAL A 122 -8.92 12.19 0.24
CA VAL A 122 -8.04 11.04 0.38
C VAL A 122 -6.73 11.52 0.97
N TYR A 123 -6.12 10.72 1.85
CA TYR A 123 -4.83 11.04 2.44
C TYR A 123 -3.90 9.83 2.49
N ALA A 124 -2.60 10.11 2.47
CA ALA A 124 -1.56 9.10 2.63
C ALA A 124 -0.35 9.68 3.35
N GLN A 125 0.50 8.80 3.90
CA GLN A 125 1.70 9.20 4.67
C GLN A 125 1.38 10.14 5.84
N SER A 126 0.20 9.97 6.42
CA SER A 126 -0.19 10.65 7.65
C SER A 126 0.52 10.05 8.87
N ALA A 127 0.30 10.64 10.05
CA ALA A 127 0.60 9.96 11.31
C ALA A 127 -0.11 8.60 11.38
N LEU A 128 0.45 7.66 12.15
CA LEU A 128 -0.16 6.35 12.36
C LEU A 128 -1.51 6.48 13.05
N GLY A 129 -2.49 5.69 12.62
CA GLY A 129 -3.83 5.70 13.19
C GLY A 129 -4.95 5.71 12.16
N ALA A 130 -4.65 5.62 10.86
CA ALA A 130 -5.69 5.58 9.82
C ALA A 130 -6.62 4.37 9.94
N TYR A 131 -6.24 3.30 10.64
CA TYR A 131 -7.13 2.19 10.99
C TYR A 131 -8.11 2.61 12.10
N SER A 132 -8.88 3.62 11.79
CA SER A 132 -9.83 4.26 12.72
C SER A 132 -11.08 4.72 11.96
N SER A 133 -12.20 4.81 12.66
CA SER A 133 -13.41 5.43 12.10
C SER A 133 -13.26 6.95 11.93
N VAL A 134 -12.44 7.59 12.79
CA VAL A 134 -12.14 9.03 12.75
C VAL A 134 -10.65 9.23 12.99
N HIS A 135 -10.00 10.06 12.19
CA HIS A 135 -8.56 10.32 12.32
C HIS A 135 -8.22 11.80 12.09
N ASN A 136 -7.37 12.36 12.95
CA ASN A 136 -6.82 13.70 12.77
C ASN A 136 -5.51 13.59 11.98
N ILE A 137 -5.39 14.36 10.92
CA ILE A 137 -4.21 14.37 10.05
C ILE A 137 -3.81 15.81 9.70
N ASN A 138 -2.53 16.03 9.43
CA ASN A 138 -2.09 17.28 8.84
C ASN A 138 -2.78 17.47 7.48
N ALA A 139 -3.38 18.64 7.26
CA ALA A 139 -4.16 18.96 6.06
C ALA A 139 -3.33 18.85 4.77
N ASP A 140 -2.01 19.08 4.82
CA ASP A 140 -1.10 18.97 3.67
C ASP A 140 -0.90 17.51 3.21
N LYS A 141 -1.33 16.52 3.98
CA LYS A 141 -1.30 15.11 3.60
C LYS A 141 -2.56 14.65 2.89
N ALA A 142 -3.56 15.52 2.77
CA ALA A 142 -4.83 15.23 2.13
C ALA A 142 -4.94 15.90 0.76
N ALA A 143 -5.66 15.24 -0.13
CA ALA A 143 -6.08 15.78 -1.41
C ALA A 143 -7.61 15.74 -1.52
N ILE A 144 -8.21 16.76 -2.12
CA ILE A 144 -9.64 16.76 -2.43
C ILE A 144 -9.94 15.62 -3.39
N LEU A 145 -10.92 14.80 -3.03
CA LEU A 145 -11.32 13.64 -3.81
C LEU A 145 -12.44 14.01 -4.80
N PRO A 146 -12.20 13.90 -6.12
CA PRO A 146 -13.22 14.14 -7.14
C PRO A 146 -14.46 13.28 -6.94
N ALA A 147 -15.63 13.81 -7.27
CA ALA A 147 -16.92 13.12 -7.09
C ALA A 147 -17.00 11.78 -7.86
N ALA A 148 -16.32 11.68 -9.00
CA ALA A 148 -16.30 10.48 -9.83
C ALA A 148 -15.49 9.31 -9.26
N ILE A 149 -14.67 9.54 -8.22
CA ILE A 149 -13.84 8.51 -7.58
C ILE A 149 -14.49 8.11 -6.26
N SER A 150 -14.71 6.80 -6.05
CA SER A 150 -15.24 6.32 -4.77
C SER A 150 -14.17 6.36 -3.67
N PHE A 151 -14.59 6.34 -2.40
CA PHE A 151 -13.67 6.29 -1.27
C PHE A 151 -12.82 5.02 -1.30
N GLU A 152 -13.41 3.89 -1.69
CA GLU A 152 -12.74 2.60 -1.81
C GLU A 152 -11.66 2.64 -2.90
N GLN A 153 -11.98 3.20 -4.08
CA GLN A 153 -11.01 3.37 -5.16
C GLN A 153 -9.85 4.26 -4.70
N ALA A 154 -10.15 5.36 -4.04
CA ALA A 154 -9.13 6.28 -3.54
C ALA A 154 -8.23 5.62 -2.49
N ALA A 155 -8.81 5.03 -1.44
CA ALA A 155 -8.05 4.37 -0.37
C ALA A 155 -7.27 3.14 -0.85
N ALA A 156 -7.75 2.46 -1.90
CA ALA A 156 -7.05 1.31 -2.46
C ALA A 156 -5.87 1.68 -3.36
N SER A 157 -5.78 2.94 -3.84
CA SER A 157 -4.85 3.30 -4.91
C SER A 157 -3.95 4.51 -4.62
N PHE A 158 -4.29 5.38 -3.69
CA PHE A 158 -3.60 6.68 -3.56
C PHE A 158 -2.14 6.53 -3.15
N LEU A 159 -1.84 5.87 -2.01
CA LEU A 159 -0.45 5.63 -1.58
C LEU A 159 0.33 4.79 -2.60
N LYS A 160 -0.33 3.78 -3.17
CA LYS A 160 0.27 2.90 -4.18
C LYS A 160 0.56 3.66 -5.48
N GLY A 161 -0.34 4.55 -5.89
CA GLY A 161 -0.16 5.45 -7.03
C GLY A 161 0.97 6.44 -6.82
N LEU A 162 1.05 7.06 -5.64
CA LEU A 162 2.17 7.93 -5.27
C LEU A 162 3.51 7.17 -5.30
N THR A 163 3.50 5.90 -4.85
CA THR A 163 4.66 5.02 -4.91
C THR A 163 5.10 4.79 -6.36
N VAL A 164 4.18 4.41 -7.24
CA VAL A 164 4.49 4.23 -8.68
C VAL A 164 5.00 5.53 -9.30
N TYR A 165 4.38 6.67 -8.97
CA TYR A 165 4.79 7.96 -9.47
C TYR A 165 6.25 8.26 -9.13
N TYR A 166 6.64 8.17 -7.85
CA TYR A 166 8.02 8.48 -7.52
C TYR A 166 9.02 7.46 -8.10
N LEU A 167 8.66 6.17 -8.13
CA LEU A 167 9.50 5.14 -8.70
C LEU A 167 9.78 5.38 -10.20
N LEU A 168 8.73 5.54 -11.00
CA LEU A 168 8.84 5.60 -12.46
C LEU A 168 9.15 7.00 -13.01
N ARG A 169 9.02 8.07 -12.20
CA ARG A 169 9.15 9.45 -12.66
C ARG A 169 10.18 10.30 -11.90
N LYS A 170 10.52 9.92 -10.66
CA LYS A 170 11.43 10.72 -9.81
C LYS A 170 12.71 9.97 -9.45
N THR A 171 12.63 8.68 -9.12
CA THR A 171 13.80 7.86 -8.83
C THR A 171 14.55 7.51 -10.11
N TYR A 172 13.83 7.01 -11.09
CA TYR A 172 14.34 6.76 -12.43
C TYR A 172 13.22 7.06 -13.44
N GLU A 173 13.48 7.99 -14.35
CA GLU A 173 12.49 8.39 -15.34
C GLU A 173 12.41 7.37 -16.49
N ILE A 174 11.44 6.46 -16.41
CA ILE A 174 11.17 5.46 -17.44
C ILE A 174 10.77 6.15 -18.75
N LYS A 175 11.37 5.71 -19.85
CA LYS A 175 11.12 6.21 -21.21
C LYS A 175 10.24 5.25 -22.01
N PRO A 176 9.58 5.72 -23.07
CA PRO A 176 8.91 4.83 -24.03
C PRO A 176 9.87 3.77 -24.58
N ASP A 177 9.36 2.57 -24.85
CA ASP A 177 10.07 1.37 -25.29
C ASP A 177 11.14 0.81 -24.32
N GLU A 178 11.40 1.46 -23.20
CA GLU A 178 12.38 1.00 -22.24
C GLU A 178 11.90 -0.26 -21.51
N GLN A 179 12.78 -1.27 -21.47
CA GLN A 179 12.59 -2.52 -20.76
C GLN A 179 13.12 -2.38 -19.33
N PHE A 180 12.29 -2.75 -18.34
CA PHE A 180 12.68 -2.72 -16.94
C PHE A 180 12.01 -3.85 -16.15
N LEU A 181 12.66 -4.27 -15.05
CA LEU A 181 12.14 -5.33 -14.18
C LEU A 181 11.40 -4.75 -12.99
N PHE A 182 10.23 -5.33 -12.68
CA PHE A 182 9.42 -4.95 -11.53
C PHE A 182 8.98 -6.20 -10.75
N HIS A 183 9.47 -6.36 -9.53
CA HIS A 183 9.10 -7.49 -8.68
C HIS A 183 7.68 -7.36 -8.14
N ALA A 184 7.05 -8.51 -7.82
CA ALA A 184 5.68 -8.58 -7.30
C ALA A 184 4.65 -7.83 -8.18
N ALA A 185 4.73 -8.00 -9.51
CA ALA A 185 3.94 -7.26 -10.50
C ALA A 185 2.40 -7.42 -10.36
N ALA A 186 1.93 -8.49 -9.70
CA ALA A 186 0.52 -8.69 -9.40
C ALA A 186 0.11 -8.19 -8.00
N GLY A 187 1.01 -7.51 -7.27
CA GLY A 187 0.70 -6.83 -6.02
C GLY A 187 0.03 -5.47 -6.24
N GLY A 188 -0.44 -4.83 -5.17
CA GLY A 188 -1.16 -3.56 -5.28
C GLY A 188 -0.38 -2.45 -5.99
N VAL A 189 0.91 -2.27 -5.68
CA VAL A 189 1.79 -1.33 -6.39
C VAL A 189 2.09 -1.84 -7.80
N GLY A 190 2.37 -3.14 -7.95
CA GLY A 190 2.72 -3.76 -9.23
C GLY A 190 1.64 -3.62 -10.29
N LEU A 191 0.37 -3.84 -9.94
CA LEU A 191 -0.74 -3.68 -10.88
C LEU A 191 -0.89 -2.24 -11.39
N ILE A 192 -0.67 -1.24 -10.53
CA ILE A 192 -0.68 0.17 -10.94
C ILE A 192 0.56 0.47 -11.81
N ALA A 193 1.73 -0.08 -11.45
CA ALA A 193 2.95 0.07 -12.24
C ALA A 193 2.79 -0.52 -13.65
N CYS A 194 2.14 -1.69 -13.79
CA CYS A 194 1.83 -2.29 -15.10
C CYS A 194 0.97 -1.36 -15.97
N GLN A 195 -0.11 -0.81 -15.40
CA GLN A 195 -1.00 0.12 -16.11
C GLN A 195 -0.26 1.39 -16.52
N TRP A 196 0.54 1.93 -15.61
CA TRP A 196 1.28 3.18 -15.85
C TRP A 196 2.39 2.98 -16.89
N ALA A 197 3.16 1.88 -16.81
CA ALA A 197 4.17 1.53 -17.80
C ALA A 197 3.55 1.40 -19.21
N LYS A 198 2.40 0.71 -19.32
CA LYS A 198 1.66 0.61 -20.57
C LYS A 198 1.25 2.00 -21.10
N ALA A 199 0.75 2.89 -20.24
CA ALA A 199 0.37 4.25 -20.63
C ALA A 199 1.58 5.10 -21.07
N LEU A 200 2.78 4.84 -20.52
CA LEU A 200 4.03 5.47 -20.95
C LEU A 200 4.63 4.85 -22.21
N GLY A 201 4.06 3.78 -22.76
CA GLY A 201 4.63 3.03 -23.87
C GLY A 201 5.89 2.24 -23.48
N ALA A 202 6.13 2.00 -22.20
CA ALA A 202 7.29 1.29 -21.67
C ALA A 202 7.02 -0.22 -21.53
N LYS A 203 8.06 -1.02 -21.42
CA LYS A 203 8.04 -2.48 -21.44
C LYS A 203 8.35 -3.06 -20.05
N LEU A 204 7.35 -3.05 -19.16
CA LEU A 204 7.49 -3.65 -17.83
C LEU A 204 7.57 -5.18 -17.93
N ILE A 205 8.66 -5.76 -17.44
CA ILE A 205 8.82 -7.19 -17.22
C ILE A 205 8.50 -7.45 -15.75
N GLY A 206 7.41 -8.16 -15.47
CA GLY A 206 6.94 -8.40 -14.10
C GLY A 206 7.38 -9.76 -13.57
N THR A 207 7.64 -9.87 -12.26
CA THR A 207 7.80 -11.18 -11.62
C THR A 207 6.59 -11.53 -10.78
N VAL A 208 6.21 -12.80 -10.82
CA VAL A 208 5.09 -13.37 -10.06
C VAL A 208 5.42 -14.78 -9.58
N GLY A 209 4.61 -15.30 -8.63
CA GLY A 209 4.81 -16.65 -8.10
C GLY A 209 3.72 -17.65 -8.49
N THR A 210 2.76 -17.30 -9.36
CA THR A 210 1.73 -18.25 -9.84
C THR A 210 1.20 -17.82 -11.22
N ALA A 211 0.69 -18.79 -12.00
CA ALA A 211 0.07 -18.53 -13.30
C ALA A 211 -1.13 -17.55 -13.20
N GLN A 212 -1.96 -17.65 -12.16
CA GLN A 212 -3.08 -16.71 -11.96
C GLN A 212 -2.59 -15.27 -11.76
N LYS A 213 -1.50 -15.08 -11.00
CA LYS A 213 -0.86 -13.77 -10.82
C LYS A 213 -0.25 -13.24 -12.11
N ALA A 214 0.30 -14.14 -12.96
CA ALA A 214 0.81 -13.79 -14.28
C ALA A 214 -0.30 -13.21 -15.16
N GLN A 215 -1.44 -13.88 -15.24
CA GLN A 215 -2.61 -13.39 -15.97
C GLN A 215 -3.07 -12.01 -15.48
N SER A 216 -3.09 -11.80 -14.14
CA SER A 216 -3.48 -10.50 -13.56
C SER A 216 -2.53 -9.38 -13.96
N ALA A 217 -1.22 -9.61 -13.93
CA ALA A 217 -0.21 -8.62 -14.32
C ALA A 217 -0.27 -8.32 -15.83
N LEU A 218 -0.42 -9.34 -16.67
CA LEU A 218 -0.56 -9.16 -18.12
C LEU A 218 -1.84 -8.37 -18.45
N LYS A 219 -2.98 -8.71 -17.83
CA LYS A 219 -4.24 -7.97 -17.99
C LYS A 219 -4.09 -6.51 -17.56
N ALA A 220 -3.31 -6.23 -16.53
CA ALA A 220 -3.02 -4.88 -16.08
C ALA A 220 -2.07 -4.12 -17.01
N GLY A 221 -1.39 -4.78 -17.94
CA GLY A 221 -0.55 -4.12 -18.93
C GLY A 221 0.94 -4.41 -18.82
N ALA A 222 1.37 -5.39 -18.01
CA ALA A 222 2.73 -5.89 -18.08
C ALA A 222 3.05 -6.36 -19.50
N TRP A 223 4.24 -6.01 -20.00
CA TRP A 223 4.68 -6.43 -21.33
C TRP A 223 5.04 -7.90 -21.37
N GLN A 224 5.76 -8.38 -20.35
CA GLN A 224 6.14 -9.77 -20.14
C GLN A 224 6.05 -10.09 -18.64
N VAL A 225 5.89 -11.37 -18.32
CA VAL A 225 5.85 -11.84 -16.93
C VAL A 225 6.72 -13.09 -16.80
N ILE A 226 7.50 -13.16 -15.73
CA ILE A 226 8.33 -14.30 -15.35
C ILE A 226 7.75 -14.93 -14.08
N ASN A 227 7.38 -16.22 -14.13
CA ASN A 227 7.00 -16.98 -12.95
C ASN A 227 8.26 -17.57 -12.29
N TYR A 228 8.80 -16.89 -11.30
CA TYR A 228 10.05 -17.25 -10.64
C TYR A 228 10.04 -18.61 -9.90
N ARG A 229 8.87 -19.27 -9.79
CA ARG A 229 8.76 -20.62 -9.25
C ARG A 229 8.95 -21.71 -10.30
N GLU A 230 8.77 -21.37 -11.55
CA GLU A 230 8.83 -22.30 -12.70
C GLU A 230 10.00 -21.99 -13.62
N GLU A 231 10.48 -20.75 -13.60
CA GLU A 231 11.52 -20.24 -14.49
C GLU A 231 12.72 -19.67 -13.71
N ASN A 232 13.93 -19.81 -14.28
CA ASN A 232 15.08 -19.08 -13.77
C ASN A 232 14.95 -17.60 -14.18
N LEU A 233 14.82 -16.72 -13.20
CA LEU A 233 14.59 -15.29 -13.42
C LEU A 233 15.64 -14.66 -14.34
N VAL A 234 16.93 -14.92 -14.08
CA VAL A 234 18.05 -14.24 -14.77
C VAL A 234 18.13 -14.72 -16.22
N GLU A 235 18.04 -16.03 -16.44
CA GLU A 235 18.11 -16.60 -17.79
C GLU A 235 16.89 -16.18 -18.61
N ARG A 236 15.69 -16.23 -18.01
CA ARG A 236 14.48 -15.81 -18.70
C ARG A 236 14.50 -14.33 -19.05
N LEU A 237 15.01 -13.48 -18.16
CA LEU A 237 15.18 -12.05 -18.45
C LEU A 237 16.16 -11.85 -19.61
N LYS A 238 17.29 -12.57 -19.66
CA LYS A 238 18.24 -12.50 -20.78
C LYS A 238 17.58 -12.86 -22.11
N GLU A 239 16.79 -13.93 -22.15
CA GLU A 239 16.03 -14.30 -23.34
C GLU A 239 15.11 -13.17 -23.80
N ILE A 240 14.29 -12.63 -22.89
CA ILE A 240 13.34 -11.54 -23.18
C ILE A 240 14.06 -10.30 -23.71
N THR A 241 15.23 -9.99 -23.17
CA THR A 241 15.98 -8.77 -23.49
C THR A 241 17.06 -8.97 -24.58
N GLY A 242 17.14 -10.16 -25.19
CA GLY A 242 18.20 -10.47 -26.16
C GLY A 242 19.60 -10.36 -25.57
N GLY A 243 19.78 -10.78 -24.33
CA GLY A 243 21.06 -10.77 -23.59
C GLY A 243 21.44 -9.41 -22.97
N LYS A 244 20.69 -8.34 -23.24
CA LYS A 244 21.04 -6.96 -22.82
C LYS A 244 20.78 -6.68 -21.35
N LYS A 245 19.94 -7.50 -20.65
CA LYS A 245 19.45 -7.23 -19.29
C LYS A 245 18.70 -5.87 -19.22
N VAL A 246 18.47 -5.31 -17.99
CA VAL A 246 17.72 -4.07 -17.82
C VAL A 246 18.54 -2.97 -17.14
N ARG A 247 18.20 -1.71 -17.39
CA ARG A 247 18.84 -0.56 -16.75
C ARG A 247 18.37 -0.33 -15.33
N VAL A 248 17.14 -0.71 -15.01
CA VAL A 248 16.58 -0.52 -13.66
C VAL A 248 15.78 -1.74 -13.25
N VAL A 249 15.93 -2.13 -11.98
CA VAL A 249 15.14 -3.14 -11.28
C VAL A 249 14.45 -2.48 -10.09
N TYR A 250 13.13 -2.65 -10.00
CA TYR A 250 12.34 -2.22 -8.84
C TYR A 250 12.00 -3.42 -7.97
N ASP A 251 12.47 -3.41 -6.73
CA ASP A 251 12.35 -4.54 -5.81
C ASP A 251 11.70 -4.13 -4.48
N SER A 252 10.52 -4.68 -4.21
CA SER A 252 9.80 -4.56 -2.93
C SER A 252 9.86 -5.85 -2.10
N VAL A 253 10.54 -6.88 -2.60
CA VAL A 253 10.62 -8.20 -1.96
C VAL A 253 11.75 -8.26 -0.96
N GLY A 254 12.96 -7.83 -1.36
CA GLY A 254 14.11 -7.71 -0.48
C GLY A 254 14.96 -8.97 -0.46
N ARG A 255 15.15 -9.58 0.71
CA ARG A 255 16.10 -10.67 0.94
C ARG A 255 16.08 -11.77 -0.13
N ASP A 256 14.90 -12.25 -0.51
CA ASP A 256 14.77 -13.43 -1.38
C ASP A 256 15.02 -13.10 -2.87
N THR A 257 15.10 -11.84 -3.25
CA THR A 257 15.27 -11.39 -4.64
C THR A 257 16.55 -10.59 -4.88
N TRP A 258 17.20 -10.11 -3.84
CA TRP A 258 18.29 -9.14 -3.91
C TRP A 258 19.40 -9.51 -4.91
N GLU A 259 20.03 -10.67 -4.74
CA GLU A 259 21.13 -11.10 -5.61
C GLU A 259 20.68 -11.27 -7.07
N ARG A 260 19.53 -11.93 -7.26
CA ARG A 260 18.97 -12.12 -8.60
C ARG A 260 18.58 -10.80 -9.27
N SER A 261 18.15 -9.83 -8.49
CA SER A 261 17.86 -8.47 -8.96
C SER A 261 19.13 -7.80 -9.48
N LEU A 262 20.24 -7.90 -8.75
CA LEU A 262 21.54 -7.39 -9.20
C LEU A 262 22.02 -8.11 -10.48
N ASP A 263 21.84 -9.43 -10.57
CA ASP A 263 22.19 -10.21 -11.75
C ASP A 263 21.34 -9.87 -12.99
N CYS A 264 20.17 -9.29 -12.80
CA CYS A 264 19.32 -8.82 -13.89
C CYS A 264 19.74 -7.45 -14.46
N LEU A 265 20.60 -6.71 -13.76
CA LEU A 265 21.02 -5.37 -14.16
C LEU A 265 22.10 -5.39 -15.25
N GLN A 266 22.00 -4.43 -16.16
CA GLN A 266 23.12 -4.04 -17.04
C GLN A 266 24.25 -3.45 -16.20
N ARG A 267 25.45 -3.40 -16.80
CA ARG A 267 26.55 -2.63 -16.22
C ARG A 267 26.11 -1.17 -15.99
N ARG A 268 26.30 -0.66 -14.78
CA ARG A 268 25.85 0.67 -14.31
C ARG A 268 24.32 0.81 -14.27
N GLY A 269 23.60 -0.32 -14.17
CA GLY A 269 22.15 -0.29 -13.92
C GLY A 269 21.83 0.13 -12.50
N LEU A 270 20.57 0.52 -12.26
CA LEU A 270 20.08 0.99 -10.98
C LEU A 270 19.23 -0.08 -10.29
N MET A 271 19.60 -0.42 -9.06
CA MET A 271 18.77 -1.21 -8.15
C MET A 271 17.94 -0.26 -7.29
N VAL A 272 16.62 -0.36 -7.38
CA VAL A 272 15.68 0.42 -6.57
C VAL A 272 15.00 -0.52 -5.58
N SER A 273 15.50 -0.56 -4.36
CA SER A 273 14.87 -1.30 -3.26
C SER A 273 13.87 -0.39 -2.55
N PHE A 274 12.58 -0.77 -2.54
CA PHE A 274 11.51 0.04 -1.96
C PHE A 274 10.59 -0.74 -1.01
N GLY A 275 11.01 -1.93 -0.60
CA GLY A 275 10.29 -2.76 0.36
C GLY A 275 11.06 -3.99 0.78
N ASN A 276 10.54 -4.70 1.79
CA ASN A 276 11.18 -5.84 2.43
C ASN A 276 10.17 -6.97 2.72
N SER A 277 9.33 -7.33 1.73
CA SER A 277 8.22 -8.27 1.99
C SER A 277 8.68 -9.68 2.37
N SER A 278 9.90 -10.09 2.00
CA SER A 278 10.53 -11.35 2.41
C SER A 278 11.55 -11.18 3.56
N GLY A 279 11.72 -9.96 4.04
CA GLY A 279 12.68 -9.59 5.08
C GLY A 279 13.73 -8.60 4.57
N ALA A 280 14.39 -7.93 5.52
CA ALA A 280 15.45 -6.97 5.22
C ALA A 280 16.64 -7.65 4.53
N VAL A 281 17.29 -6.93 3.65
CA VAL A 281 18.57 -7.33 3.05
C VAL A 281 19.67 -7.04 4.06
N THR A 282 20.37 -8.07 4.49
CA THR A 282 21.57 -7.94 5.30
C THR A 282 22.77 -7.96 4.34
N LEU A 283 23.36 -6.81 4.08
CA LEU A 283 24.61 -6.76 3.32
C LEU A 283 25.74 -7.26 4.21
N PRO A 284 26.66 -8.11 3.68
CA PRO A 284 27.89 -8.40 4.40
C PRO A 284 28.67 -7.09 4.61
N VAL A 285 29.08 -6.86 5.85
CA VAL A 285 29.92 -5.72 6.26
C VAL A 285 31.33 -5.94 5.71
#